data_680e422a09b86d87be518adc45e98cc3
#
_entry.id   680e422a09b86d87be518adc45e98cc3
#
_cell.length_a   1.000
_cell.length_b   1.000
_cell.length_c   1.000
_cell.angle_alpha   90.00
_cell.angle_beta   90.00
_cell.angle_gamma   90.00
#
_symmetry.space_group_name_H-M   'P 1'
#
loop_
_entity.id
_entity.type
_entity.pdbx_description
1 polymer ?
#
loop_
_entity_poly.entity_id
_entity_poly.type
_entity_poly.pdbx_seq_one_letter_code
_entity_poly.pdbx_strand_id
1 'polypeptide(L)'
;MEAFYGILIPFLGTSLGAACVFFLRKTLSDAVQRALTGFAAGVMMAASVWSLLIPAIAQSAALGRWSFLPAVLGFWAGILFLLALDHIIPHLHAKSGQAEGPKSRLQRTTMMVLAVTLHNIPEGMAVGVVYAGYLSGQAQITAAGALALSLGIAIQNFPEGAIISLPLRAEGMKKSRAFLDGVLSGVVEPIGAVLTILAARHVIPALPYLLSFAAGAMLYVVVEELIPEMSQGTHTNVGTIFFAIGFSLMMVLDVALG
;
A
#
# COMPACT_ATOMS: atom_id res chain seq x y z
N MET A 1 -8.06 16.29 -14.74
CA MET A 1 -6.69 16.60 -14.32
C MET A 1 -6.40 16.12 -12.90
N GLU A 2 -7.30 16.34 -11.94
CA GLU A 2 -7.12 15.94 -10.53
C GLU A 2 -6.82 14.43 -10.36
N ALA A 3 -7.59 13.56 -11.01
CA ALA A 3 -7.35 12.11 -10.94
C ALA A 3 -5.97 11.71 -11.50
N PHE A 4 -5.47 12.40 -12.52
CA PHE A 4 -4.15 12.13 -13.07
C PHE A 4 -3.03 12.43 -12.04
N TYR A 5 -3.11 13.57 -11.37
CA TYR A 5 -2.14 13.91 -10.33
C TYR A 5 -2.28 12.97 -9.13
N GLY A 6 -3.51 12.68 -8.70
CA GLY A 6 -3.77 11.77 -7.59
C GLY A 6 -3.20 10.37 -7.80
N ILE A 7 -3.28 9.85 -9.02
CA ILE A 7 -2.69 8.54 -9.38
C ILE A 7 -1.17 8.55 -9.34
N LEU A 8 -0.53 9.68 -9.65
CA LEU A 8 0.93 9.79 -9.67
C LEU A 8 1.55 10.07 -8.30
N ILE A 9 0.79 10.68 -7.38
CA ILE A 9 1.28 11.08 -6.06
C ILE A 9 1.88 9.89 -5.27
N PRO A 10 1.24 8.71 -5.15
CA PRO A 10 1.82 7.56 -4.48
C PRO A 10 3.16 7.12 -5.09
N PHE A 11 3.20 6.96 -6.39
CA PHE A 11 4.42 6.60 -7.14
C PHE A 11 5.57 7.59 -6.92
N LEU A 12 5.27 8.89 -6.79
CA LEU A 12 6.27 9.89 -6.45
C LEU A 12 6.82 9.67 -5.03
N GLY A 13 5.97 9.23 -4.09
CA GLY A 13 6.39 8.83 -2.74
C GLY A 13 7.44 7.73 -2.78
N THR A 14 7.13 6.60 -3.43
CA THR A 14 8.07 5.47 -3.63
C THR A 14 9.36 5.93 -4.31
N SER A 15 9.25 6.74 -5.36
CA SER A 15 10.41 7.24 -6.11
C SER A 15 11.32 8.14 -5.29
N LEU A 16 10.76 9.04 -4.48
CA LEU A 16 11.49 9.91 -3.57
C LEU A 16 12.16 9.10 -2.45
N GLY A 17 11.47 8.10 -1.91
CA GLY A 17 12.05 7.16 -0.97
C GLY A 17 13.24 6.40 -1.55
N ALA A 18 13.09 5.86 -2.76
CA ALA A 18 14.17 5.19 -3.48
C ALA A 18 15.37 6.11 -3.71
N ALA A 19 15.15 7.41 -3.91
CA ALA A 19 16.22 8.40 -4.10
C ALA A 19 17.10 8.60 -2.85
N CYS A 20 16.68 8.16 -1.67
CA CYS A 20 17.51 8.18 -0.45
C CYS A 20 18.87 7.49 -0.64
N VAL A 21 18.97 6.52 -1.54
CA VAL A 21 20.22 5.81 -1.88
C VAL A 21 21.33 6.73 -2.39
N PHE A 22 21.02 7.89 -2.92
CA PHE A 22 22.02 8.86 -3.38
C PHE A 22 22.67 9.62 -2.23
N PHE A 23 21.92 9.85 -1.15
CA PHE A 23 22.32 10.68 -0.01
C PHE A 23 22.80 9.84 1.16
N LEU A 24 22.18 8.70 1.45
CA LEU A 24 22.55 7.83 2.54
C LEU A 24 23.68 6.87 2.11
N ARG A 25 24.67 6.69 3.00
CA ARG A 25 25.82 5.81 2.75
C ARG A 25 25.73 4.47 3.45
N LYS A 26 24.85 4.35 4.45
CA LYS A 26 24.68 3.16 5.27
C LYS A 26 23.23 2.68 5.21
N THR A 27 23.01 1.41 5.52
CA THR A 27 21.68 0.88 5.79
C THR A 27 21.03 1.61 6.97
N LEU A 28 19.70 1.65 6.97
CA LEU A 28 18.94 2.17 8.11
C LEU A 28 19.24 1.32 9.35
N SER A 29 19.30 1.96 10.52
CA SER A 29 19.36 1.22 11.78
C SER A 29 18.03 0.48 12.00
N ASP A 30 18.08 -0.64 12.74
CA ASP A 30 16.87 -1.42 13.04
C ASP A 30 15.76 -0.57 13.70
N ALA A 31 16.13 0.37 14.56
CA ALA A 31 15.16 1.27 15.20
C ALA A 31 14.46 2.17 14.18
N VAL A 32 15.21 2.75 13.23
CA VAL A 32 14.65 3.59 12.16
C VAL A 32 13.78 2.75 11.23
N GLN A 33 14.22 1.56 10.85
CA GLN A 33 13.44 0.67 9.99
C GLN A 33 12.11 0.30 10.66
N ARG A 34 12.12 -0.13 11.94
CA ARG A 34 10.89 -0.41 12.70
C ARG A 34 9.97 0.81 12.81
N ALA A 35 10.54 2.00 12.99
CA ALA A 35 9.76 3.23 13.03
C ALA A 35 9.05 3.48 11.69
N LEU A 36 9.77 3.37 10.58
CA LEU A 36 9.24 3.59 9.25
C LEU A 36 8.20 2.54 8.86
N THR A 37 8.48 1.24 9.12
CA THR A 37 7.53 0.15 8.85
C THR A 37 6.28 0.28 9.72
N GLY A 38 6.43 0.60 11.02
CA GLY A 38 5.29 0.84 11.91
C GLY A 38 4.45 2.03 11.45
N PHE A 39 5.10 3.12 11.05
CA PHE A 39 4.41 4.29 10.52
C PHE A 39 3.60 3.97 9.25
N ALA A 40 4.20 3.27 8.28
CA ALA A 40 3.51 2.84 7.07
C ALA A 40 2.32 1.93 7.39
N ALA A 41 2.51 0.92 8.26
CA ALA A 41 1.41 0.04 8.70
C ALA A 41 0.25 0.81 9.34
N GLY A 42 0.55 1.84 10.14
CA GLY A 42 -0.48 2.70 10.74
C GLY A 42 -1.27 3.50 9.72
N VAL A 43 -0.60 4.12 8.75
CA VAL A 43 -1.24 4.86 7.65
C VAL A 43 -2.12 3.92 6.82
N MET A 44 -1.62 2.76 6.41
CA MET A 44 -2.37 1.76 5.62
C MET A 44 -3.61 1.26 6.37
N MET A 45 -3.47 0.96 7.67
CA MET A 45 -4.60 0.52 8.50
C MET A 45 -5.70 1.58 8.54
N ALA A 46 -5.35 2.84 8.78
CA ALA A 46 -6.31 3.94 8.82
C ALA A 46 -6.97 4.17 7.45
N ALA A 47 -6.19 4.22 6.36
CA ALA A 47 -6.71 4.36 5.00
C ALA A 47 -7.69 3.23 4.64
N SER A 48 -7.38 1.98 5.00
CA SER A 48 -8.26 0.84 4.77
C SER A 48 -9.62 1.01 5.44
N VAL A 49 -9.66 1.62 6.63
CA VAL A 49 -10.90 1.83 7.36
C VAL A 49 -11.66 3.05 6.84
N TRP A 50 -11.04 4.23 6.87
CA TRP A 50 -11.72 5.50 6.59
C TRP A 50 -11.96 5.75 5.11
N SER A 51 -10.94 5.55 4.28
CA SER A 51 -11.04 5.84 2.84
C SER A 51 -11.71 4.72 2.03
N LEU A 52 -11.78 3.49 2.55
CA LEU A 52 -12.26 2.34 1.77
C LEU A 52 -13.46 1.63 2.41
N LEU A 53 -13.35 1.09 3.64
CA LEU A 53 -14.43 0.30 4.25
C LEU A 53 -15.64 1.15 4.65
N ILE A 54 -15.45 2.30 5.26
CA ILE A 54 -16.56 3.19 5.65
C ILE A 54 -17.33 3.65 4.41
N PRO A 55 -16.71 4.17 3.33
CA PRO A 55 -17.42 4.50 2.10
C PRO A 55 -18.11 3.30 1.44
N ALA A 56 -17.52 2.11 1.47
CA ALA A 56 -18.14 0.89 0.93
C ALA A 56 -19.45 0.54 1.64
N ILE A 57 -19.46 0.60 2.98
CA ILE A 57 -20.66 0.37 3.79
C ILE A 57 -21.70 1.46 3.55
N ALA A 58 -21.28 2.73 3.50
CA ALA A 58 -22.16 3.86 3.27
C ALA A 58 -22.85 3.79 1.89
N GLN A 59 -22.13 3.40 0.84
CA GLN A 59 -22.70 3.19 -0.49
C GLN A 59 -23.70 2.02 -0.55
N SER A 60 -23.59 1.09 0.38
CA SER A 60 -24.49 -0.07 0.49
C SER A 60 -25.71 0.19 1.39
N ALA A 61 -25.95 1.42 1.84
CA ALA A 61 -27.00 1.77 2.80
C ALA A 61 -28.42 1.36 2.36
N ALA A 62 -28.70 1.28 1.05
CA ALA A 62 -29.97 0.80 0.51
C ALA A 62 -30.31 -0.65 0.92
N LEU A 63 -29.30 -1.46 1.31
CA LEU A 63 -29.48 -2.83 1.81
C LEU A 63 -29.95 -2.87 3.31
N GLY A 64 -30.11 -1.72 3.95
CA GLY A 64 -30.52 -1.63 5.36
C GLY A 64 -29.57 -2.40 6.28
N ARG A 65 -30.11 -3.35 7.07
CA ARG A 65 -29.29 -4.17 7.98
C ARG A 65 -28.22 -5.05 7.30
N TRP A 66 -28.28 -5.23 6.00
CA TRP A 66 -27.34 -6.02 5.21
C TRP A 66 -26.27 -5.16 4.51
N SER A 67 -26.18 -3.87 4.83
CA SER A 67 -25.21 -2.94 4.21
C SER A 67 -23.74 -3.35 4.40
N PHE A 68 -23.44 -4.15 5.42
CA PHE A 68 -22.11 -4.72 5.64
C PHE A 68 -21.74 -5.84 4.65
N LEU A 69 -22.71 -6.47 3.99
CA LEU A 69 -22.46 -7.68 3.20
C LEU A 69 -21.52 -7.46 2.00
N PRO A 70 -21.69 -6.41 1.16
CA PRO A 70 -20.72 -6.11 0.10
C PRO A 70 -19.32 -5.86 0.64
N ALA A 71 -19.23 -5.14 1.78
CA ALA A 71 -17.97 -4.85 2.42
C ALA A 71 -17.25 -6.11 2.91
N VAL A 72 -17.97 -7.02 3.57
CA VAL A 72 -17.39 -8.29 4.05
C VAL A 72 -16.95 -9.19 2.87
N LEU A 73 -17.77 -9.31 1.84
CA LEU A 73 -17.45 -10.17 0.69
C LEU A 73 -16.25 -9.62 -0.10
N GLY A 74 -16.22 -8.31 -0.36
CA GLY A 74 -15.09 -7.67 -1.03
C GLY A 74 -13.81 -7.77 -0.22
N PHE A 75 -13.88 -7.53 1.09
CA PHE A 75 -12.75 -7.64 2.01
C PHE A 75 -12.10 -9.03 1.98
N TRP A 76 -12.90 -10.08 2.13
CA TRP A 76 -12.40 -11.44 2.04
C TRP A 76 -11.84 -11.79 0.66
N ALA A 77 -12.46 -11.30 -0.41
CA ALA A 77 -11.93 -11.49 -1.76
C ALA A 77 -10.55 -10.82 -1.93
N GLY A 78 -10.34 -9.64 -1.33
CA GLY A 78 -9.04 -8.94 -1.33
C GLY A 78 -7.96 -9.70 -0.57
N ILE A 79 -8.28 -10.20 0.64
CA ILE A 79 -7.36 -11.04 1.43
C ILE A 79 -6.98 -12.30 0.65
N LEU A 80 -7.96 -13.02 0.10
CA LEU A 80 -7.71 -14.27 -0.63
C LEU A 80 -6.94 -14.02 -1.93
N PHE A 81 -7.14 -12.88 -2.57
CA PHE A 81 -6.39 -12.49 -3.76
C PHE A 81 -4.91 -12.31 -3.44
N LEU A 82 -4.57 -11.56 -2.39
CA LEU A 82 -3.17 -11.37 -1.98
C LEU A 82 -2.55 -12.67 -1.50
N LEU A 83 -3.26 -13.44 -0.68
CA LEU A 83 -2.82 -14.76 -0.25
C LEU A 83 -2.49 -15.66 -1.47
N ALA A 84 -3.31 -15.62 -2.53
CA ALA A 84 -3.05 -16.37 -3.75
C ALA A 84 -1.81 -15.86 -4.49
N LEU A 85 -1.63 -14.52 -4.62
CA LEU A 85 -0.45 -13.93 -5.23
C LEU A 85 0.82 -14.32 -4.47
N ASP A 86 0.78 -14.27 -3.16
CA ASP A 86 1.85 -14.62 -2.25
C ASP A 86 2.34 -16.07 -2.47
N HIS A 87 1.40 -16.99 -2.69
CA HIS A 87 1.70 -18.39 -3.00
C HIS A 87 2.20 -18.63 -4.42
N ILE A 88 1.88 -17.76 -5.39
CA ILE A 88 2.18 -17.96 -6.82
C ILE A 88 3.47 -17.23 -7.23
N ILE A 89 3.80 -16.10 -6.58
CA ILE A 89 4.95 -15.28 -6.96
C ILE A 89 6.12 -15.54 -6.01
N PRO A 90 7.29 -15.97 -6.53
CA PRO A 90 8.47 -16.14 -5.69
C PRO A 90 9.00 -14.78 -5.23
N HIS A 91 9.03 -14.53 -3.93
CA HIS A 91 9.47 -13.27 -3.34
C HIS A 91 10.24 -13.50 -2.04
N LEU A 92 10.90 -12.47 -1.54
CA LEU A 92 11.72 -12.52 -0.34
C LEU A 92 11.68 -11.20 0.40
N HIS A 93 11.29 -11.24 1.66
CA HIS A 93 11.39 -10.08 2.54
C HIS A 93 12.83 -9.80 2.96
N ALA A 94 13.19 -8.52 3.09
CA ALA A 94 14.58 -8.08 3.29
C ALA A 94 15.29 -8.75 4.49
N LYS A 95 14.54 -9.08 5.53
CA LYS A 95 15.06 -9.71 6.76
C LYS A 95 14.71 -11.19 6.90
N SER A 96 13.84 -11.76 6.07
CA SER A 96 13.58 -13.19 6.11
C SER A 96 14.73 -13.93 5.43
N GLY A 97 15.21 -14.99 6.05
CA GLY A 97 16.22 -15.88 5.45
C GLY A 97 15.64 -16.88 4.47
N GLN A 98 14.30 -16.94 4.35
CA GLN A 98 13.57 -17.93 3.56
C GLN A 98 12.77 -17.21 2.48
N ALA A 99 12.89 -17.68 1.24
CA ALA A 99 12.06 -17.21 0.13
C ALA A 99 10.67 -17.85 0.23
N GLU A 100 9.65 -17.05 -0.06
CA GLU A 100 8.25 -17.46 -0.10
C GLU A 100 7.81 -17.71 -1.55
N GLY A 101 6.67 -18.40 -1.73
CA GLY A 101 6.19 -18.83 -3.03
C GLY A 101 6.94 -20.01 -3.65
N PRO A 102 6.81 -20.25 -4.96
CA PRO A 102 7.43 -21.37 -5.65
C PRO A 102 8.96 -21.29 -5.64
N LYS A 103 9.63 -22.43 -5.59
CA LYS A 103 11.10 -22.50 -5.74
C LYS A 103 11.55 -21.82 -7.03
N SER A 104 12.37 -20.79 -6.91
CA SER A 104 12.83 -19.98 -8.04
C SER A 104 14.35 -19.90 -8.08
N ARG A 105 14.89 -19.68 -9.31
CA ARG A 105 16.31 -19.36 -9.55
C ARG A 105 16.56 -17.85 -9.61
N LEU A 106 15.58 -17.04 -9.27
CA LEU A 106 15.73 -15.58 -9.26
C LEU A 106 16.78 -15.17 -8.22
N GLN A 107 17.50 -14.10 -8.55
CA GLN A 107 18.46 -13.52 -7.61
C GLN A 107 17.72 -12.97 -6.38
N ARG A 108 18.37 -13.01 -5.23
CA ARG A 108 17.82 -12.49 -3.96
C ARG A 108 17.29 -11.05 -4.11
N THR A 109 18.05 -10.19 -4.77
CA THR A 109 17.67 -8.80 -5.04
C THR A 109 16.38 -8.68 -5.86
N THR A 110 16.19 -9.53 -6.86
CA THR A 110 14.96 -9.55 -7.66
C THR A 110 13.76 -9.98 -6.83
N MET A 111 13.91 -10.98 -5.97
CA MET A 111 12.83 -11.44 -5.08
C MET A 111 12.45 -10.38 -4.04
N MET A 112 13.41 -9.59 -3.55
CA MET A 112 13.13 -8.44 -2.66
C MET A 112 12.33 -7.34 -3.38
N VAL A 113 12.66 -7.04 -4.63
CA VAL A 113 11.89 -6.06 -5.43
C VAL A 113 10.48 -6.58 -5.70
N LEU A 114 10.33 -7.88 -6.00
CA LEU A 114 9.02 -8.49 -6.20
C LEU A 114 8.14 -8.43 -4.95
N ALA A 115 8.69 -8.66 -3.75
CA ALA A 115 7.95 -8.52 -2.51
C ALA A 115 7.23 -7.16 -2.43
N VAL A 116 8.00 -6.06 -2.53
CA VAL A 116 7.40 -4.71 -2.45
C VAL A 116 6.52 -4.39 -3.66
N THR A 117 6.84 -4.92 -4.85
CA THR A 117 5.94 -4.77 -6.01
C THR A 117 4.57 -5.37 -5.74
N LEU A 118 4.49 -6.51 -5.02
CA LEU A 118 3.23 -7.12 -4.62
C LEU A 118 2.43 -6.23 -3.66
N HIS A 119 3.11 -5.52 -2.74
CA HIS A 119 2.47 -4.59 -1.80
C HIS A 119 1.89 -3.37 -2.50
N ASN A 120 2.59 -2.84 -3.50
CA ASN A 120 2.18 -1.65 -4.25
C ASN A 120 0.97 -1.90 -5.17
N ILE A 121 0.63 -3.17 -5.49
CA ILE A 121 -0.57 -3.49 -6.29
C ILE A 121 -1.87 -3.06 -5.58
N PRO A 122 -2.14 -3.48 -4.32
CA PRO A 122 -3.31 -3.03 -3.56
C PRO A 122 -3.41 -1.51 -3.40
N GLU A 123 -2.28 -0.84 -3.24
CA GLU A 123 -2.22 0.62 -3.09
C GLU A 123 -2.68 1.33 -4.35
N GLY A 124 -2.13 0.91 -5.50
CA GLY A 124 -2.59 1.42 -6.79
C GLY A 124 -4.08 1.14 -7.02
N MET A 125 -4.56 -0.06 -6.68
CA MET A 125 -5.98 -0.41 -6.78
C MET A 125 -6.85 0.45 -5.86
N ALA A 126 -6.42 0.73 -4.61
CA ALA A 126 -7.14 1.57 -3.67
C ALA A 126 -7.32 2.99 -4.21
N VAL A 127 -6.25 3.61 -4.71
CA VAL A 127 -6.31 4.93 -5.37
C VAL A 127 -7.24 4.87 -6.58
N GLY A 128 -7.10 3.85 -7.42
CA GLY A 128 -7.92 3.67 -8.62
C GLY A 128 -9.41 3.56 -8.32
N VAL A 129 -9.80 2.78 -7.31
CA VAL A 129 -11.21 2.59 -6.91
C VAL A 129 -11.81 3.89 -6.37
N VAL A 130 -11.07 4.62 -5.51
CA VAL A 130 -11.54 5.88 -4.93
C VAL A 130 -11.71 6.94 -6.02
N TYR A 131 -10.73 7.09 -6.93
CA TYR A 131 -10.89 8.01 -8.07
C TYR A 131 -11.97 7.58 -9.04
N ALA A 132 -12.21 6.30 -9.24
CA ALA A 132 -13.34 5.81 -10.04
C ALA A 132 -14.68 6.20 -9.41
N GLY A 133 -14.80 6.07 -8.08
CA GLY A 133 -15.98 6.53 -7.33
C GLY A 133 -16.19 8.03 -7.43
N TYR A 134 -15.16 8.83 -7.24
CA TYR A 134 -15.19 10.28 -7.40
C TYR A 134 -15.64 10.69 -8.83
N LEU A 135 -15.00 10.13 -9.85
CA LEU A 135 -15.31 10.44 -11.25
C LEU A 135 -16.72 9.99 -11.67
N SER A 136 -17.29 9.02 -10.95
CA SER A 136 -18.66 8.53 -11.17
C SER A 136 -19.70 9.34 -10.38
N GLY A 137 -19.31 10.38 -9.65
CA GLY A 137 -20.20 11.24 -8.90
C GLY A 137 -20.80 10.58 -7.65
N GLN A 138 -20.11 9.62 -7.04
CA GLN A 138 -20.57 9.01 -5.80
C GLN A 138 -20.47 10.01 -4.63
N ALA A 139 -21.61 10.32 -4.00
CA ALA A 139 -21.72 11.37 -2.98
C ALA A 139 -20.82 11.13 -1.74
N GLN A 140 -20.45 9.89 -1.47
CA GLN A 140 -19.62 9.50 -0.35
C GLN A 140 -18.11 9.65 -0.62
N ILE A 141 -17.71 10.00 -1.85
CA ILE A 141 -16.29 10.10 -2.23
C ILE A 141 -16.06 11.51 -2.82
N THR A 142 -15.41 12.35 -2.04
CA THR A 142 -15.07 13.71 -2.44
C THR A 142 -13.72 13.77 -3.17
N ALA A 143 -13.45 14.84 -3.92
CA ALA A 143 -12.13 15.09 -4.49
C ALA A 143 -11.05 15.21 -3.40
N ALA A 144 -11.41 15.87 -2.29
CA ALA A 144 -10.50 16.07 -1.17
C ALA A 144 -10.18 14.75 -0.45
N GLY A 145 -11.18 13.87 -0.23
CA GLY A 145 -10.96 12.53 0.33
C GLY A 145 -10.11 11.65 -0.60
N ALA A 146 -10.33 11.69 -1.91
CA ALA A 146 -9.49 10.99 -2.87
C ALA A 146 -8.03 11.49 -2.84
N LEU A 147 -7.83 12.80 -2.69
CA LEU A 147 -6.50 13.39 -2.54
C LEU A 147 -5.87 13.01 -1.19
N ALA A 148 -6.65 13.01 -0.10
CA ALA A 148 -6.19 12.60 1.23
C ALA A 148 -5.63 11.16 1.22
N LEU A 149 -6.36 10.22 0.59
CA LEU A 149 -5.87 8.87 0.38
C LEU A 149 -4.56 8.84 -0.41
N SER A 150 -4.49 9.54 -1.55
CA SER A 150 -3.27 9.59 -2.38
C SER A 150 -2.07 10.13 -1.62
N LEU A 151 -2.25 11.19 -0.82
CA LEU A 151 -1.22 11.77 0.02
C LEU A 151 -0.81 10.81 1.14
N GLY A 152 -1.76 10.17 1.79
CA GLY A 152 -1.48 9.16 2.82
C GLY A 152 -0.64 8.02 2.27
N ILE A 153 -1.02 7.46 1.13
CA ILE A 153 -0.25 6.39 0.46
C ILE A 153 1.14 6.91 0.05
N ALA A 154 1.27 8.12 -0.50
CA ALA A 154 2.58 8.68 -0.84
C ALA A 154 3.51 8.84 0.36
N ILE A 155 2.95 9.24 1.51
CA ILE A 155 3.72 9.42 2.75
C ILE A 155 4.24 8.07 3.26
N GLN A 156 3.45 7.00 3.19
CA GLN A 156 3.90 5.65 3.58
C GLN A 156 4.86 5.03 2.56
N ASN A 157 4.68 5.29 1.27
CA ASN A 157 5.52 4.76 0.20
C ASN A 157 6.93 5.36 0.21
N PHE A 158 7.11 6.55 0.78
CA PHE A 158 8.45 7.11 0.95
C PHE A 158 9.37 6.21 1.81
N PRO A 159 8.97 5.76 3.03
CA PRO A 159 9.69 4.70 3.75
C PRO A 159 9.94 3.45 2.92
N GLU A 160 8.96 2.96 2.20
CA GLU A 160 9.05 1.72 1.43
C GLU A 160 10.07 1.78 0.31
N GLY A 161 10.10 2.86 -0.47
CA GLY A 161 11.13 3.09 -1.48
C GLY A 161 12.56 3.12 -0.90
N ALA A 162 12.72 3.68 0.30
CA ALA A 162 14.00 3.68 1.00
C ALA A 162 14.37 2.28 1.52
N ILE A 163 13.41 1.52 2.05
CA ILE A 163 13.59 0.16 2.55
C ILE A 163 14.02 -0.81 1.43
N ILE A 164 13.63 -0.56 0.17
CA ILE A 164 14.13 -1.34 -0.97
C ILE A 164 15.52 -0.88 -1.39
N SER A 165 15.68 0.38 -1.73
CA SER A 165 16.86 0.89 -2.43
C SER A 165 18.14 0.80 -1.58
N LEU A 166 18.03 1.00 -0.26
CA LEU A 166 19.19 0.99 0.64
C LEU A 166 19.77 -0.42 0.86
N PRO A 167 18.99 -1.49 1.11
CA PRO A 167 19.52 -2.85 1.15
C PRO A 167 20.12 -3.31 -0.16
N LEU A 168 19.48 -3.02 -1.31
CA LEU A 168 20.04 -3.34 -2.63
C LEU A 168 21.43 -2.70 -2.82
N ARG A 169 21.59 -1.48 -2.34
CA ARG A 169 22.89 -0.79 -2.36
C ARG A 169 23.90 -1.47 -1.40
N ALA A 170 23.45 -1.92 -0.23
CA ALA A 170 24.30 -2.61 0.75
C ALA A 170 24.82 -3.96 0.22
N GLU A 171 24.03 -4.65 -0.62
CA GLU A 171 24.44 -5.88 -1.31
C GLU A 171 25.40 -5.62 -2.50
N GLY A 172 25.88 -4.37 -2.68
CA GLY A 172 26.91 -4.03 -3.68
C GLY A 172 26.35 -3.47 -4.98
N MET A 173 25.03 -3.34 -5.13
CA MET A 173 24.42 -2.79 -6.35
C MET A 173 24.83 -1.32 -6.54
N LYS A 174 25.00 -0.87 -7.79
CA LYS A 174 25.24 0.55 -8.11
C LYS A 174 24.05 1.41 -7.65
N LYS A 175 24.31 2.62 -7.12
CA LYS A 175 23.27 3.55 -6.65
C LYS A 175 22.16 3.79 -7.67
N SER A 176 22.54 4.03 -8.92
CA SER A 176 21.58 4.27 -10.01
C SER A 176 20.70 3.05 -10.29
N ARG A 177 21.24 1.83 -10.17
CA ARG A 177 20.48 0.61 -10.35
C ARG A 177 19.55 0.35 -9.18
N ALA A 178 20.03 0.48 -7.94
CA ALA A 178 19.21 0.36 -6.73
C ALA A 178 18.06 1.40 -6.71
N PHE A 179 18.32 2.62 -7.14
CA PHE A 179 17.29 3.64 -7.36
C PHE A 179 16.25 3.20 -8.38
N LEU A 180 16.73 2.76 -9.57
CA LEU A 180 15.83 2.34 -10.65
C LEU A 180 14.95 1.14 -10.24
N ASP A 181 15.51 0.16 -9.55
CA ASP A 181 14.77 -1.01 -9.08
C ASP A 181 13.73 -0.61 -8.02
N GLY A 182 14.05 0.37 -7.15
CA GLY A 182 13.07 0.96 -6.22
C GLY A 182 11.97 1.75 -6.93
N VAL A 183 12.28 2.52 -7.96
CA VAL A 183 11.26 3.22 -8.78
C VAL A 183 10.39 2.22 -9.52
N LEU A 184 10.98 1.17 -10.09
CA LEU A 184 10.23 0.16 -10.85
C LEU A 184 9.26 -0.64 -9.98
N SER A 185 9.56 -0.86 -8.69
CA SER A 185 8.60 -1.49 -7.77
C SER A 185 7.33 -0.66 -7.58
N GLY A 186 7.42 0.68 -7.67
CA GLY A 186 6.28 1.58 -7.57
C GLY A 186 5.49 1.77 -8.87
N VAL A 187 6.03 1.38 -10.04
CA VAL A 187 5.33 1.58 -11.33
C VAL A 187 3.98 0.86 -11.39
N VAL A 188 3.82 -0.23 -10.63
CA VAL A 188 2.55 -0.96 -10.56
C VAL A 188 1.42 -0.15 -9.92
N GLU A 189 1.72 0.87 -9.13
CA GLU A 189 0.73 1.75 -8.49
C GLU A 189 -0.09 2.53 -9.54
N PRO A 190 0.52 3.37 -10.41
CA PRO A 190 -0.25 4.07 -11.43
C PRO A 190 -0.87 3.10 -12.45
N ILE A 191 -0.24 1.97 -12.77
CA ILE A 191 -0.82 0.94 -13.65
C ILE A 191 -2.06 0.33 -13.00
N GLY A 192 -1.97 -0.11 -11.73
CA GLY A 192 -3.08 -0.66 -10.97
C GLY A 192 -4.24 0.34 -10.85
N ALA A 193 -3.94 1.60 -10.56
CA ALA A 193 -4.94 2.65 -10.48
C ALA A 193 -5.70 2.86 -11.80
N VAL A 194 -4.98 2.96 -12.93
CA VAL A 194 -5.59 3.12 -14.26
C VAL A 194 -6.45 1.91 -14.62
N LEU A 195 -5.94 0.70 -14.44
CA LEU A 195 -6.68 -0.53 -14.72
C LEU A 195 -7.96 -0.62 -13.86
N THR A 196 -7.89 -0.24 -12.60
CA THR A 196 -9.03 -0.24 -11.69
C THR A 196 -10.07 0.80 -12.09
N ILE A 197 -9.66 2.03 -12.48
CA ILE A 197 -10.57 3.05 -13.00
C ILE A 197 -11.29 2.55 -14.27
N LEU A 198 -10.56 1.91 -15.17
CA LEU A 198 -11.15 1.37 -16.40
C LEU A 198 -12.16 0.25 -16.12
N ALA A 199 -11.82 -0.64 -15.18
CA ALA A 199 -12.73 -1.70 -14.75
C ALA A 199 -13.99 -1.14 -14.04
N ALA A 200 -13.81 -0.20 -13.12
CA ALA A 200 -14.90 0.38 -12.34
C ALA A 200 -15.91 1.16 -13.19
N ARG A 201 -15.49 1.77 -14.30
CA ARG A 201 -16.38 2.46 -15.24
C ARG A 201 -17.53 1.59 -15.77
N HIS A 202 -17.31 0.28 -15.89
CA HIS A 202 -18.30 -0.66 -16.41
C HIS A 202 -19.16 -1.29 -15.31
N VAL A 203 -18.78 -1.14 -14.02
CA VAL A 203 -19.41 -1.89 -12.91
C VAL A 203 -19.59 -0.97 -11.69
N ILE A 204 -20.20 0.20 -11.87
CA ILE A 204 -20.53 1.11 -10.74
C ILE A 204 -21.26 0.39 -9.59
N PRO A 205 -22.21 -0.54 -9.81
CA PRO A 205 -22.86 -1.28 -8.72
C PRO A 205 -21.92 -2.16 -7.90
N ALA A 206 -20.73 -2.51 -8.44
CA ALA A 206 -19.72 -3.29 -7.72
C ALA A 206 -18.73 -2.42 -6.94
N LEU A 207 -18.85 -1.08 -6.95
CA LEU A 207 -17.93 -0.18 -6.31
C LEU A 207 -17.74 -0.48 -4.80
N PRO A 208 -18.79 -0.78 -3.99
CA PRO A 208 -18.61 -1.19 -2.60
C PRO A 208 -17.75 -2.44 -2.42
N TYR A 209 -17.87 -3.41 -3.33
CA TYR A 209 -17.04 -4.62 -3.34
C TYR A 209 -15.59 -4.31 -3.70
N LEU A 210 -15.36 -3.42 -4.66
CA LEU A 210 -14.01 -3.03 -5.10
C LEU A 210 -13.27 -2.20 -4.04
N LEU A 211 -13.96 -1.27 -3.37
CA LEU A 211 -13.42 -0.53 -2.23
C LEU A 211 -12.97 -1.48 -1.11
N SER A 212 -13.86 -2.40 -0.75
CA SER A 212 -13.58 -3.36 0.32
C SER A 212 -12.53 -4.39 -0.09
N PHE A 213 -12.47 -4.76 -1.37
CA PHE A 213 -11.43 -5.62 -1.92
C PHE A 213 -10.04 -4.96 -1.74
N ALA A 214 -9.90 -3.69 -2.11
CA ALA A 214 -8.66 -2.96 -1.91
C ALA A 214 -8.29 -2.87 -0.43
N ALA A 215 -9.27 -2.60 0.45
CA ALA A 215 -9.07 -2.60 1.90
C ALA A 215 -8.58 -3.96 2.44
N GLY A 216 -9.20 -5.06 1.99
CA GLY A 216 -8.80 -6.41 2.39
C GLY A 216 -7.38 -6.75 1.94
N ALA A 217 -7.03 -6.40 0.70
CA ALA A 217 -5.70 -6.60 0.17
C ALA A 217 -4.64 -5.77 0.92
N MET A 218 -4.92 -4.50 1.22
CA MET A 218 -4.03 -3.66 2.03
C MET A 218 -3.86 -4.19 3.45
N LEU A 219 -4.95 -4.64 4.09
CA LEU A 219 -4.88 -5.21 5.44
C LEU A 219 -4.14 -6.55 5.49
N TYR A 220 -4.18 -7.35 4.42
CA TYR A 220 -3.33 -8.54 4.30
C TYR A 220 -1.85 -8.15 4.43
N VAL A 221 -1.38 -7.17 3.67
CA VAL A 221 0.00 -6.67 3.73
C VAL A 221 0.36 -6.16 5.13
N VAL A 222 -0.52 -5.39 5.76
CA VAL A 222 -0.29 -4.86 7.11
C VAL A 222 -0.09 -5.99 8.11
N VAL A 223 -0.93 -7.01 8.09
CA VAL A 223 -0.94 -8.09 9.09
C VAL A 223 0.15 -9.11 8.83
N GLU A 224 0.33 -9.53 7.56
CA GLU A 224 1.26 -10.58 7.18
C GLU A 224 2.71 -10.10 7.18
N GLU A 225 2.95 -8.82 6.87
CA GLU A 225 4.29 -8.34 6.62
C GLU A 225 4.71 -7.17 7.51
N LEU A 226 3.96 -6.05 7.49
CA LEU A 226 4.43 -4.83 8.17
C LEU A 226 4.41 -4.97 9.70
N ILE A 227 3.39 -5.59 10.28
CA ILE A 227 3.33 -5.83 11.74
C ILE A 227 4.43 -6.79 12.19
N PRO A 228 4.66 -7.95 11.57
CA PRO A 228 5.80 -8.81 11.88
C PRO A 228 7.13 -8.09 11.73
N GLU A 229 7.35 -7.33 10.63
CA GLU A 229 8.62 -6.63 10.40
C GLU A 229 8.91 -5.56 11.45
N MET A 230 7.92 -4.72 11.80
CA MET A 230 8.12 -3.69 12.83
C MET A 230 8.36 -4.26 14.22
N SER A 231 8.00 -5.53 14.45
CA SER A 231 8.12 -6.23 15.74
C SER A 231 9.37 -7.10 15.86
N GLN A 232 10.15 -7.27 14.78
CA GLN A 232 11.32 -8.16 14.77
C GLN A 232 12.44 -7.72 15.72
N GLY A 233 13.20 -8.71 16.25
CA GLY A 233 14.40 -8.51 17.08
C GLY A 233 14.08 -8.25 18.55
N THR A 234 14.90 -7.44 19.24
CA THR A 234 14.67 -7.12 20.66
C THR A 234 13.39 -6.30 20.84
N HIS A 235 12.60 -6.63 21.85
CA HIS A 235 11.36 -5.94 22.15
C HIS A 235 11.59 -4.44 22.38
N THR A 236 10.90 -3.60 21.62
CA THR A 236 10.88 -2.14 21.77
C THR A 236 9.50 -1.61 21.40
N ASN A 237 9.12 -0.47 21.95
CA ASN A 237 7.83 0.18 21.64
C ASN A 237 7.90 1.08 20.40
N VAL A 238 9.05 1.16 19.70
CA VAL A 238 9.26 2.08 18.58
C VAL A 238 8.26 1.83 17.47
N GLY A 239 8.13 0.58 16.99
CA GLY A 239 7.17 0.23 15.94
C GLY A 239 5.73 0.61 16.33
N THR A 240 5.29 0.27 17.54
CA THR A 240 3.94 0.57 18.04
C THR A 240 3.67 2.08 18.15
N ILE A 241 4.64 2.86 18.63
CA ILE A 241 4.49 4.31 18.74
C ILE A 241 4.36 4.93 17.34
N PHE A 242 5.21 4.54 16.41
CA PHE A 242 5.17 5.06 15.04
C PHE A 242 3.93 4.55 14.27
N PHE A 243 3.46 3.33 14.53
CA PHE A 243 2.15 2.88 14.04
C PHE A 243 1.03 3.82 14.50
N ALA A 244 0.98 4.14 15.80
CA ALA A 244 -0.03 5.05 16.32
C ALA A 244 0.07 6.46 15.71
N ILE A 245 1.29 6.96 15.44
CA ILE A 245 1.51 8.25 14.76
C ILE A 245 0.99 8.18 13.32
N GLY A 246 1.35 7.16 12.54
CA GLY A 246 0.89 6.98 11.16
C GLY A 246 -0.62 6.84 11.07
N PHE A 247 -1.21 6.01 11.93
CA PHE A 247 -2.65 5.83 12.04
C PHE A 247 -3.37 7.16 12.34
N SER A 248 -2.87 7.90 13.32
CA SER A 248 -3.46 9.19 13.70
C SER A 248 -3.33 10.23 12.59
N LEU A 249 -2.18 10.29 11.92
CA LEU A 249 -1.98 11.20 10.79
C LEU A 249 -2.99 10.94 9.68
N MET A 250 -3.13 9.69 9.25
CA MET A 250 -4.04 9.33 8.17
C MET A 250 -5.50 9.57 8.58
N MET A 251 -5.88 9.22 9.80
CA MET A 251 -7.22 9.53 10.33
C MET A 251 -7.52 11.02 10.29
N VAL A 252 -6.54 11.88 10.64
CA VAL A 252 -6.69 13.34 10.57
C VAL A 252 -6.83 13.79 9.12
N LEU A 253 -6.03 13.27 8.19
CA LEU A 253 -6.12 13.60 6.76
C LEU A 253 -7.51 13.27 6.20
N ASP A 254 -8.01 12.06 6.49
CA ASP A 254 -9.34 11.64 6.02
C ASP A 254 -10.46 12.50 6.61
N VAL A 255 -10.47 12.72 7.93
CA VAL A 255 -11.56 13.44 8.61
C VAL A 255 -11.50 14.95 8.35
N ALA A 256 -10.31 15.53 8.22
CA ALA A 256 -10.15 16.97 8.01
C ALA A 256 -10.27 17.41 6.55
N LEU A 257 -9.94 16.54 5.60
CA LEU A 257 -9.99 16.82 4.16
C LEU A 257 -11.14 16.10 3.46
N GLY A 258 -11.57 14.93 3.96
CA GLY A 258 -12.66 14.13 3.38
C GLY A 258 -14.00 14.61 3.82
#